data_f00ee5ec7160966536030529114f74cf
#
_entry.id   f00ee5ec7160966536030529114f74cf
#
_cell.length_a   1.000
_cell.length_b   1.000
_cell.length_c   1.000
_cell.angle_alpha   90.00
_cell.angle_beta   90.00
_cell.angle_gamma   90.00
#
_symmetry.space_group_name_H-M   'P 1'
#
loop_
_entity.id
_entity.type
_entity.pdbx_description
1 polymer ?
#
loop_
_entity_poly.entity_id
_entity_poly.type
_entity_poly.pdbx_seq_one_letter_code
_entity_poly.pdbx_strand_id
1 'polypeptide(L)'
;MDKYIGSMLGGRYQIEEIVGVGGMAVVYRARDTVLGRDVALKVLKKEFAEDPDIRKRFSIESRAVAKLSHHNIVSVFDVGSEDGTDYIVMELIEGITLKQYLQRKGHLSWEETIFFAEQVARALMHAHSRGIIHQDVKPQNVIILRDGTAKLTDFGIASFAAAQETRVVQAALGSVLYLSPGQAQGSKANSPYGPS
;
A
#
# COMPACT_ATOMS: atom_id res chain seq x y z
N MET A 1 10.58 -4.40 22.47
CA MET A 1 11.39 -3.84 21.40
C MET A 1 11.05 -4.63 20.14
N ASP A 2 10.80 -3.99 19.02
CA ASP A 2 10.52 -4.71 17.77
C ASP A 2 11.77 -5.49 17.33
N LYS A 3 11.61 -6.77 16.96
CA LYS A 3 12.72 -7.68 16.68
C LYS A 3 13.52 -7.34 15.41
N TYR A 4 12.94 -6.52 14.54
CA TYR A 4 13.58 -6.17 13.27
C TYR A 4 14.42 -4.88 13.37
N ILE A 5 14.15 -3.98 14.32
CA ILE A 5 14.92 -2.75 14.46
C ILE A 5 16.38 -3.07 14.80
N GLY A 6 17.31 -2.51 14.01
CA GLY A 6 18.73 -2.77 14.11
C GLY A 6 19.21 -4.04 13.39
N SER A 7 18.29 -4.84 12.80
CA SER A 7 18.66 -6.01 12.01
C SER A 7 18.86 -5.68 10.53
N MET A 8 19.53 -6.60 9.83
CA MET A 8 19.69 -6.58 8.37
C MET A 8 18.69 -7.56 7.77
N LEU A 9 17.95 -7.17 6.75
CA LEU A 9 17.05 -8.04 6.01
C LEU A 9 17.51 -8.16 4.54
N GLY A 10 17.49 -9.39 4.02
CA GLY A 10 17.99 -9.71 2.68
C GLY A 10 19.48 -9.42 2.50
N GLY A 11 20.27 -9.38 3.59
CA GLY A 11 21.69 -9.01 3.55
C GLY A 11 21.96 -7.61 2.98
N ARG A 12 20.92 -6.76 2.87
CA ARG A 12 21.01 -5.48 2.17
C ARG A 12 20.32 -4.32 2.88
N TYR A 13 19.19 -4.57 3.53
CA TYR A 13 18.35 -3.51 4.08
C TYR A 13 18.49 -3.42 5.59
N GLN A 14 19.24 -2.42 6.08
CA GLN A 14 19.40 -2.15 7.50
C GLN A 14 18.15 -1.46 8.04
N ILE A 15 17.41 -2.13 8.92
CA ILE A 15 16.16 -1.62 9.49
C ILE A 15 16.45 -0.63 10.60
N GLU A 16 15.88 0.59 10.53
CA GLU A 16 16.14 1.68 11.45
C GLU A 16 15.01 1.94 12.42
N GLU A 17 13.81 2.18 11.91
CA GLU A 17 12.65 2.57 12.73
C GLU A 17 11.31 2.15 12.09
N ILE A 18 10.25 2.08 12.89
CA ILE A 18 8.88 1.88 12.40
C ILE A 18 8.33 3.22 11.91
N VAL A 19 7.85 3.27 10.67
CA VAL A 19 7.17 4.44 10.10
C VAL A 19 5.66 4.24 9.95
N GLY A 20 5.18 2.98 10.04
CA GLY A 20 3.76 2.69 9.98
C GLY A 20 3.42 1.28 10.43
N VAL A 21 2.25 1.12 11.05
CA VAL A 21 1.71 -0.19 11.46
C VAL A 21 0.35 -0.37 10.81
N GLY A 22 0.26 -1.31 9.86
CA GLY A 22 -0.99 -1.71 9.23
C GLY A 22 -1.58 -3.00 9.82
N GLY A 23 -2.72 -3.43 9.31
CA GLY A 23 -3.35 -4.70 9.70
C GLY A 23 -2.42 -5.89 9.48
N MET A 24 -2.01 -6.11 8.22
CA MET A 24 -1.22 -7.29 7.81
C MET A 24 0.30 -7.09 7.84
N ALA A 25 0.79 -5.86 7.84
CA ALA A 25 2.20 -5.57 7.68
C ALA A 25 2.63 -4.41 8.55
N VAL A 26 3.92 -4.37 8.86
CA VAL A 26 4.59 -3.21 9.46
C VAL A 26 5.49 -2.59 8.41
N VAL A 27 5.50 -1.26 8.35
CA VAL A 27 6.38 -0.51 7.44
C VAL A 27 7.50 0.10 8.26
N TYR A 28 8.72 -0.18 7.84
CA TYR A 28 9.94 0.33 8.46
C TYR A 28 10.64 1.30 7.52
N ARG A 29 11.33 2.28 8.07
CA ARG A 29 12.42 2.95 7.40
C ARG A 29 13.63 2.03 7.44
N ALA A 30 14.29 1.87 6.31
CA ALA A 30 15.51 1.08 6.21
C ALA A 30 16.52 1.75 5.28
N ARG A 31 17.81 1.47 5.52
CA ARG A 31 18.91 1.89 4.66
C ARG A 31 19.25 0.78 3.69
N ASP A 32 19.11 1.03 2.38
CA ASP A 32 19.67 0.20 1.32
C ASP A 32 21.20 0.40 1.31
N THR A 33 21.92 -0.55 1.85
CA THR A 33 23.38 -0.45 2.03
C THR A 33 24.16 -0.55 0.73
N VAL A 34 23.55 -1.14 -0.32
CA VAL A 34 24.16 -1.27 -1.65
C VAL A 34 24.02 0.02 -2.45
N LEU A 35 22.84 0.64 -2.44
CA LEU A 35 22.57 1.87 -3.20
C LEU A 35 22.77 3.14 -2.36
N GLY A 36 23.02 3.02 -1.06
CA GLY A 36 23.24 4.15 -0.17
C GLY A 36 22.04 5.10 -0.03
N ARG A 37 20.80 4.58 -0.08
CA ARG A 37 19.57 5.37 0.01
C ARG A 37 18.61 4.83 1.05
N ASP A 38 17.75 5.69 1.56
CA ASP A 38 16.65 5.28 2.44
C ASP A 38 15.48 4.72 1.63
N VAL A 39 14.84 3.70 2.18
CA VAL A 39 13.70 3.00 1.58
C VAL A 39 12.63 2.74 2.64
N ALA A 40 11.39 2.54 2.20
CA ALA A 40 10.34 1.97 3.04
C ALA A 40 10.32 0.45 2.84
N LEU A 41 10.38 -0.28 3.94
CA LEU A 41 10.39 -1.75 3.96
C LEU A 41 9.07 -2.23 4.58
N LYS A 42 8.16 -2.74 3.77
CA LYS A 42 6.88 -3.29 4.21
C LYS A 42 7.04 -4.78 4.48
N VAL A 43 6.99 -5.17 5.75
CA VAL A 43 7.22 -6.56 6.21
C VAL A 43 5.89 -7.18 6.59
N LEU A 44 5.57 -8.36 6.04
CA LEU A 44 4.38 -9.13 6.38
C LEU A 44 4.49 -9.62 7.83
N LYS A 45 3.44 -9.42 8.63
CA LYS A 45 3.41 -9.89 10.01
C LYS A 45 3.41 -11.42 10.06
N LYS A 46 4.01 -11.98 11.11
CA LYS A 46 4.21 -13.42 11.28
C LYS A 46 2.89 -14.21 11.19
N GLU A 47 1.84 -13.71 11.83
CA GLU A 47 0.52 -14.33 11.82
C GLU A 47 -0.08 -14.54 10.42
N PHE A 48 0.27 -13.67 9.46
CA PHE A 48 -0.13 -13.78 8.06
C PHE A 48 0.90 -14.55 7.22
N ALA A 49 2.16 -14.55 7.64
CA ALA A 49 3.24 -15.29 6.98
C ALA A 49 3.15 -16.80 7.22
N GLU A 50 2.37 -17.27 8.19
CA GLU A 50 2.12 -18.70 8.45
C GLU A 50 1.12 -19.31 7.44
N ASP A 51 0.31 -18.49 6.74
CA ASP A 51 -0.62 -18.93 5.70
C ASP A 51 0.06 -18.88 4.31
N PRO A 52 0.28 -20.05 3.66
CA PRO A 52 0.93 -20.12 2.36
C PRO A 52 0.19 -19.38 1.24
N ASP A 53 -1.14 -19.30 1.31
CA ASP A 53 -1.96 -18.61 0.31
C ASP A 53 -1.80 -17.10 0.45
N ILE A 54 -1.74 -16.58 1.67
CA ILE A 54 -1.49 -15.16 1.93
C ILE A 54 -0.10 -14.78 1.42
N ARG A 55 0.93 -15.56 1.75
CA ARG A 55 2.31 -15.34 1.29
C ARG A 55 2.41 -15.32 -0.23
N LYS A 56 1.84 -16.33 -0.89
CA LYS A 56 1.85 -16.44 -2.35
C LYS A 56 1.21 -15.22 -3.00
N ARG A 57 0.08 -14.77 -2.49
CA ARG A 57 -0.65 -13.60 -3.00
C ARG A 57 0.12 -12.31 -2.74
N PHE A 58 0.64 -12.10 -1.53
CA PHE A 58 1.50 -10.97 -1.20
C PHE A 58 2.66 -10.84 -2.20
N SER A 59 3.34 -11.96 -2.51
CA SER A 59 4.44 -11.98 -3.49
C SER A 59 3.97 -11.67 -4.92
N ILE A 60 2.86 -12.29 -5.37
CA ILE A 60 2.35 -12.10 -6.75
C ILE A 60 1.90 -10.65 -6.96
N GLU A 61 1.11 -10.10 -6.03
CA GLU A 61 0.57 -8.75 -6.13
C GLU A 61 1.70 -7.71 -6.05
N SER A 62 2.66 -7.91 -5.15
CA SER A 62 3.82 -7.02 -5.04
C SER A 62 4.63 -6.97 -6.33
N ARG A 63 4.86 -8.11 -6.98
CA ARG A 63 5.56 -8.19 -8.27
C ARG A 63 4.76 -7.54 -9.41
N ALA A 64 3.44 -7.60 -9.37
CA ALA A 64 2.61 -6.91 -10.36
C ALA A 64 2.73 -5.39 -10.19
N VAL A 65 2.63 -4.90 -8.95
CA VAL A 65 2.77 -3.46 -8.63
C VAL A 65 4.17 -2.94 -8.93
N ALA A 66 5.21 -3.76 -8.74
CA ALA A 66 6.60 -3.39 -9.08
C ALA A 66 6.82 -3.03 -10.57
N LYS A 67 5.89 -3.42 -11.45
CA LYS A 67 5.91 -3.02 -12.87
C LYS A 67 5.31 -1.63 -13.13
N LEU A 68 4.65 -1.03 -12.14
CA LEU A 68 4.09 0.30 -12.27
C LEU A 68 5.18 1.36 -12.04
N SER A 69 5.28 2.28 -12.98
CA SER A 69 6.15 3.47 -12.86
C SER A 69 5.32 4.68 -13.25
N HIS A 70 4.94 5.49 -12.26
CA HIS A 70 4.11 6.68 -12.45
C HIS A 70 4.35 7.67 -11.30
N HIS A 71 4.34 8.97 -11.61
CA HIS A 71 4.60 10.03 -10.64
C HIS A 71 3.67 9.98 -9.41
N ASN A 72 2.41 9.62 -9.63
CA ASN A 72 1.39 9.54 -8.57
C ASN A 72 1.21 8.11 -8.01
N ILE A 73 2.18 7.22 -8.19
CA ILE A 73 2.21 5.87 -7.58
C ILE A 73 3.51 5.73 -6.79
N VAL A 74 3.43 5.17 -5.58
CA VAL A 74 4.63 4.81 -4.81
C VAL A 74 5.38 3.68 -5.53
N SER A 75 6.64 3.93 -5.85
CA SER A 75 7.47 2.97 -6.59
C SER A 75 7.85 1.77 -5.72
N VAL A 76 7.70 0.57 -6.24
CA VAL A 76 8.24 -0.66 -5.64
C VAL A 76 9.59 -0.95 -6.28
N PHE A 77 10.64 -1.11 -5.46
CA PHE A 77 12.00 -1.33 -5.91
C PHE A 77 12.41 -2.79 -5.90
N ASP A 78 11.90 -3.56 -4.92
CA ASP A 78 12.26 -4.96 -4.75
C ASP A 78 11.19 -5.72 -3.96
N VAL A 79 11.17 -7.05 -4.09
CA VAL A 79 10.30 -7.96 -3.34
C VAL A 79 11.13 -9.17 -2.93
N GLY A 80 11.24 -9.43 -1.63
CA GLY A 80 12.07 -10.48 -1.10
C GLY A 80 11.37 -11.36 -0.06
N SER A 81 12.05 -12.47 0.24
CA SER A 81 11.71 -13.38 1.34
C SER A 81 12.99 -13.91 1.95
N GLU A 82 13.12 -13.83 3.28
CA GLU A 82 14.25 -14.34 4.04
C GLU A 82 13.75 -14.93 5.36
N ASP A 83 14.15 -16.17 5.67
CA ASP A 83 13.77 -16.88 6.90
C ASP A 83 12.27 -16.88 7.21
N GLY A 84 11.44 -17.04 6.16
CA GLY A 84 9.98 -17.01 6.29
C GLY A 84 9.39 -15.61 6.47
N THR A 85 10.19 -14.57 6.36
CA THR A 85 9.78 -13.16 6.40
C THR A 85 9.66 -12.62 4.99
N ASP A 86 8.44 -12.34 4.54
CA ASP A 86 8.19 -11.74 3.22
C ASP A 86 8.14 -10.22 3.34
N TYR A 87 8.79 -9.52 2.41
CA TYR A 87 8.89 -8.07 2.45
C TYR A 87 8.86 -7.43 1.06
N ILE A 88 8.46 -6.17 1.04
CA ILE A 88 8.46 -5.30 -0.15
C ILE A 88 9.33 -4.09 0.17
N VAL A 89 10.22 -3.75 -0.74
CA VAL A 89 11.05 -2.54 -0.69
C VAL A 89 10.46 -1.50 -1.61
N MET A 90 10.17 -0.33 -1.08
CA MET A 90 9.53 0.74 -1.84
C MET A 90 10.12 2.11 -1.55
N GLU A 91 9.74 3.06 -2.35
CA GLU A 91 10.06 4.48 -2.17
C GLU A 91 9.64 4.94 -0.77
N LEU A 92 10.57 5.51 -0.01
CA LEU A 92 10.26 6.17 1.25
C LEU A 92 9.70 7.56 0.94
N ILE A 93 8.45 7.79 1.34
CA ILE A 93 7.75 9.06 1.07
C ILE A 93 7.73 9.92 2.34
N GLU A 94 8.33 11.09 2.27
CA GLU A 94 8.19 12.12 3.30
C GLU A 94 6.92 12.93 3.06
N GLY A 95 5.83 12.51 3.69
CA GLY A 95 4.51 13.12 3.52
C GLY A 95 3.54 12.75 4.62
N ILE A 96 2.29 13.19 4.46
CA ILE A 96 1.18 12.82 5.32
C ILE A 96 0.08 12.16 4.49
N THR A 97 -0.68 11.25 5.08
CA THR A 97 -1.83 10.68 4.37
C THR A 97 -2.91 11.75 4.14
N LEU A 98 -3.69 11.61 3.08
CA LEU A 98 -4.85 12.46 2.82
C LEU A 98 -5.84 12.40 3.99
N LYS A 99 -5.94 11.25 4.68
CA LYS A 99 -6.73 11.14 5.92
C LYS A 99 -6.21 12.08 7.01
N GLN A 100 -4.90 12.09 7.26
CA GLN A 100 -4.28 13.01 8.24
C GLN A 100 -4.44 14.47 7.83
N TYR A 101 -4.33 14.76 6.53
CA TYR A 101 -4.57 16.11 6.00
C TYR A 101 -6.01 16.56 6.29
N LEU A 102 -7.00 15.72 5.97
CA LEU A 102 -8.42 15.96 6.27
C LEU A 102 -8.69 16.13 7.77
N GLN A 103 -8.07 15.33 8.63
CA GLN A 103 -8.22 15.44 10.08
C GLN A 103 -7.69 16.77 10.63
N ARG A 104 -6.62 17.31 10.04
CA ARG A 104 -6.03 18.61 10.44
C ARG A 104 -6.82 19.80 9.91
N LYS A 105 -7.34 19.69 8.69
CA LYS A 105 -7.99 20.80 7.99
C LYS A 105 -9.51 20.82 8.16
N GLY A 106 -10.13 19.67 8.45
CA GLY A 106 -11.57 19.49 8.55
C GLY A 106 -12.20 19.07 7.22
N HIS A 107 -12.02 19.86 6.16
CA HIS A 107 -12.54 19.58 4.82
C HIS A 107 -11.60 20.10 3.73
N LEU A 108 -11.74 19.57 2.52
CA LEU A 108 -11.08 20.10 1.33
C LEU A 108 -11.93 21.20 0.70
N SER A 109 -11.30 22.20 0.11
CA SER A 109 -11.99 23.07 -0.85
C SER A 109 -12.31 22.29 -2.12
N TRP A 110 -13.18 22.85 -2.99
CA TRP A 110 -13.52 22.17 -4.24
C TRP A 110 -12.29 22.10 -5.18
N GLU A 111 -11.41 23.12 -5.17
CA GLU A 111 -10.17 23.14 -5.94
C GLU A 111 -9.20 22.04 -5.47
N GLU A 112 -9.01 21.90 -4.17
CA GLU A 112 -8.16 20.83 -3.60
C GLU A 112 -8.75 19.46 -3.89
N THR A 113 -10.06 19.33 -3.83
CA THR A 113 -10.74 18.05 -4.14
C THR A 113 -10.46 17.64 -5.58
N ILE A 114 -10.63 18.56 -6.55
CA ILE A 114 -10.33 18.31 -7.96
C ILE A 114 -8.84 18.02 -8.14
N PHE A 115 -7.96 18.79 -7.52
CA PHE A 115 -6.52 18.65 -7.64
C PHE A 115 -6.02 17.27 -7.18
N PHE A 116 -6.48 16.78 -6.03
CA PHE A 116 -6.11 15.46 -5.54
C PHE A 116 -6.81 14.34 -6.31
N ALA A 117 -8.10 14.52 -6.65
CA ALA A 117 -8.85 13.53 -7.42
C ALA A 117 -8.25 13.29 -8.81
N GLU A 118 -7.79 14.35 -9.50
CA GLU A 118 -7.11 14.22 -10.79
C GLU A 118 -5.83 13.39 -10.68
N GLN A 119 -5.00 13.63 -9.68
CA GLN A 119 -3.75 12.90 -9.48
C GLN A 119 -4.02 11.41 -9.18
N VAL A 120 -4.99 11.11 -8.32
CA VAL A 120 -5.41 9.74 -8.02
C VAL A 120 -5.98 9.05 -9.27
N ALA A 121 -6.81 9.76 -10.05
CA ALA A 121 -7.37 9.23 -11.30
C ALA A 121 -6.28 8.89 -12.32
N ARG A 122 -5.26 9.74 -12.49
CA ARG A 122 -4.10 9.47 -13.35
C ARG A 122 -3.33 8.22 -12.91
N ALA A 123 -3.11 8.05 -11.60
CA ALA A 123 -2.49 6.85 -11.03
C ALA A 123 -3.32 5.58 -11.35
N LEU A 124 -4.64 5.64 -11.14
CA LEU A 124 -5.54 4.52 -11.42
C LEU A 124 -5.61 4.19 -12.91
N MET A 125 -5.69 5.20 -13.80
CA MET A 125 -5.65 4.99 -15.25
C MET A 125 -4.37 4.26 -15.67
N HIS A 126 -3.21 4.66 -15.12
CA HIS A 126 -1.94 4.01 -15.41
C HIS A 126 -1.92 2.55 -14.94
N ALA A 127 -2.45 2.24 -13.75
CA ALA A 127 -2.55 0.88 -13.23
C ALA A 127 -3.54 0.04 -14.05
N HIS A 128 -4.72 0.57 -14.35
CA HIS A 128 -5.77 -0.11 -15.13
C HIS A 128 -5.30 -0.45 -16.56
N SER A 129 -4.56 0.44 -17.22
CA SER A 129 -3.98 0.16 -18.55
C SER A 129 -3.00 -1.02 -18.55
N ARG A 130 -2.57 -1.48 -17.36
CA ARG A 130 -1.70 -2.64 -17.17
C ARG A 130 -2.42 -3.82 -16.50
N GLY A 131 -3.76 -3.77 -16.43
CA GLY A 131 -4.57 -4.82 -15.84
C GLY A 131 -4.50 -4.90 -14.31
N ILE A 132 -3.98 -3.86 -13.64
CA ILE A 132 -3.84 -3.82 -12.18
C ILE A 132 -4.93 -2.95 -11.58
N ILE A 133 -5.74 -3.52 -10.69
CA ILE A 133 -6.83 -2.83 -9.99
C ILE A 133 -6.40 -2.61 -8.54
N HIS A 134 -6.60 -1.40 -8.02
CA HIS A 134 -6.15 -1.04 -6.67
C HIS A 134 -6.95 -1.72 -5.55
N GLN A 135 -8.26 -1.83 -5.70
CA GLN A 135 -9.23 -2.50 -4.81
C GLN A 135 -9.45 -1.87 -3.42
N ASP A 136 -8.55 -0.99 -2.94
CA ASP A 136 -8.64 -0.36 -1.61
C ASP A 136 -8.32 1.15 -1.69
N VAL A 137 -8.97 1.88 -2.62
CA VAL A 137 -8.79 3.34 -2.75
C VAL A 137 -9.48 4.04 -1.58
N LYS A 138 -8.69 4.69 -0.73
CA LYS A 138 -9.16 5.44 0.44
C LYS A 138 -8.15 6.49 0.86
N PRO A 139 -8.54 7.52 1.64
CA PRO A 139 -7.64 8.61 2.04
C PRO A 139 -6.39 8.16 2.83
N GLN A 140 -6.42 7.00 3.47
CA GLN A 140 -5.28 6.42 4.15
C GLN A 140 -4.18 5.98 3.18
N ASN A 141 -4.57 5.57 1.96
CA ASN A 141 -3.68 5.03 0.93
C ASN A 141 -3.26 6.09 -0.10
N VAL A 142 -3.49 7.37 0.18
CA VAL A 142 -3.00 8.50 -0.61
C VAL A 142 -2.07 9.31 0.28
N ILE A 143 -0.81 9.45 -0.10
CA ILE A 143 0.21 10.23 0.61
C ILE A 143 0.40 11.55 -0.12
N ILE A 144 0.34 12.65 0.60
CA ILE A 144 0.54 14.01 0.09
C ILE A 144 1.93 14.47 0.51
N LEU A 145 2.75 14.80 -0.48
CA LEU A 145 4.08 15.38 -0.30
C LEU A 145 3.97 16.89 0.00
N ARG A 146 5.09 17.49 0.43
CA ARG A 146 5.15 18.94 0.75
C ARG A 146 4.86 19.84 -0.44
N ASP A 147 5.16 19.39 -1.65
CA ASP A 147 4.91 20.12 -2.91
C ASP A 147 3.47 19.98 -3.44
N GLY A 148 2.60 19.24 -2.70
CA GLY A 148 1.23 18.95 -3.11
C GLY A 148 1.08 17.71 -3.99
N THR A 149 2.15 17.03 -4.34
CA THR A 149 2.07 15.76 -5.08
C THR A 149 1.34 14.72 -4.26
N ALA A 150 0.31 14.08 -4.84
CA ALA A 150 -0.37 12.95 -4.25
C ALA A 150 0.17 11.63 -4.84
N LYS A 151 0.57 10.71 -3.98
CA LYS A 151 1.01 9.36 -4.38
C LYS A 151 0.10 8.29 -3.80
N LEU A 152 -0.39 7.42 -4.67
CA LEU A 152 -1.21 6.26 -4.30
C LEU A 152 -0.30 5.11 -3.88
N THR A 153 -0.60 4.49 -2.73
CA THR A 153 0.13 3.36 -2.15
C THR A 153 -0.81 2.20 -1.85
N ASP A 154 -0.27 1.04 -1.48
CA ASP A 154 -1.02 -0.12 -1.01
C ASP A 154 -2.00 -0.72 -2.02
N PHE A 155 -1.56 -0.88 -3.28
CA PHE A 155 -2.30 -1.60 -4.30
C PHE A 155 -2.59 -3.06 -3.85
N GLY A 156 -3.87 -3.46 -3.89
CA GLY A 156 -4.34 -4.85 -3.86
C GLY A 156 -4.01 -5.71 -2.63
N ILE A 157 -2.90 -5.42 -1.95
CA ILE A 157 -2.35 -6.26 -0.86
C ILE A 157 -3.32 -6.38 0.33
N ALA A 158 -4.23 -5.43 0.48
CA ALA A 158 -5.20 -5.39 1.57
C ALA A 158 -6.53 -6.12 1.26
N SER A 159 -6.84 -6.41 0.00
CA SER A 159 -8.14 -7.01 -0.37
C SER A 159 -8.32 -8.42 0.19
N PHE A 160 -7.23 -9.06 0.62
CA PHE A 160 -7.22 -10.40 1.22
C PHE A 160 -7.48 -10.40 2.72
N ALA A 161 -7.00 -9.42 3.44
CA ALA A 161 -7.38 -9.23 4.83
C ALA A 161 -8.91 -9.07 4.93
N ALA A 162 -9.50 -8.25 4.07
CA ALA A 162 -10.94 -8.04 4.04
C ALA A 162 -11.75 -9.31 3.69
N ALA A 163 -11.26 -10.19 2.81
CA ALA A 163 -11.95 -11.43 2.46
C ALA A 163 -11.91 -12.50 3.58
N GLN A 164 -10.86 -12.51 4.44
CA GLN A 164 -10.81 -13.36 5.63
C GLN A 164 -11.40 -12.67 6.88
N GLU A 165 -11.29 -11.35 6.99
CA GLU A 165 -11.86 -10.55 8.09
C GLU A 165 -13.40 -10.46 8.02
N THR A 166 -14.06 -10.90 6.96
CA THR A 166 -15.52 -11.10 6.96
C THR A 166 -15.94 -12.12 8.03
N ARG A 167 -14.99 -12.79 8.67
CA ARG A 167 -15.20 -13.61 9.87
C ARG A 167 -14.91 -12.88 11.19
N VAL A 168 -14.29 -11.70 11.17
CA VAL A 168 -14.00 -10.87 12.37
C VAL A 168 -14.45 -9.44 12.12
N VAL A 169 -15.70 -9.19 12.42
CA VAL A 169 -16.53 -8.01 12.04
C VAL A 169 -16.10 -6.67 12.69
N GLN A 170 -14.93 -6.51 13.31
CA GLN A 170 -14.67 -5.31 14.12
C GLN A 170 -13.54 -4.36 13.67
N ALA A 171 -12.66 -4.78 12.78
CA ALA A 171 -11.62 -3.86 12.24
C ALA A 171 -12.01 -3.18 10.91
N ALA A 172 -13.08 -3.65 10.26
CA ALA A 172 -13.51 -3.25 8.93
C ALA A 172 -14.30 -1.93 8.84
N LEU A 173 -14.76 -1.35 9.96
CA LEU A 173 -15.64 -0.17 9.95
C LEU A 173 -15.05 1.06 9.24
N GLY A 174 -13.73 1.21 9.19
CA GLY A 174 -13.10 2.32 8.48
C GLY A 174 -13.05 2.15 6.95
N SER A 175 -12.97 0.91 6.44
CA SER A 175 -12.88 0.62 4.99
C SER A 175 -14.25 0.49 4.34
N VAL A 176 -15.29 0.12 5.08
CA VAL A 176 -16.68 -0.06 4.56
C VAL A 176 -17.22 1.20 3.89
N LEU A 177 -16.85 2.38 4.40
CA LEU A 177 -17.29 3.67 3.85
C LEU A 177 -16.77 3.95 2.43
N TYR A 178 -15.76 3.22 1.97
CA TYR A 178 -15.11 3.41 0.67
C TYR A 178 -15.33 2.23 -0.29
N LEU A 179 -16.13 1.24 0.09
CA LEU A 179 -16.48 0.11 -0.78
C LEU A 179 -17.39 0.55 -1.91
N SER A 180 -17.10 0.08 -3.12
CA SER A 180 -18.05 0.20 -4.22
C SER A 180 -19.29 -0.70 -3.96
N PRO A 181 -20.47 -0.38 -4.55
CA PRO A 181 -21.66 -1.23 -4.41
C PRO A 181 -21.41 -2.70 -4.75
N GLY A 182 -20.61 -2.98 -5.79
CA GLY A 182 -20.24 -4.34 -6.16
C GLY A 182 -19.37 -5.04 -5.10
N GLN A 183 -18.41 -4.34 -4.54
CA GLN A 183 -17.57 -4.89 -3.46
C GLN A 183 -18.39 -5.16 -2.19
N ALA A 184 -19.34 -4.28 -1.85
CA ALA A 184 -20.26 -4.48 -0.72
C ALA A 184 -21.16 -5.72 -0.90
N GLN A 185 -21.43 -6.13 -2.15
CA GLN A 185 -22.17 -7.34 -2.50
C GLN A 185 -21.28 -8.58 -2.70
N GLY A 186 -19.97 -8.49 -2.39
CA GLY A 186 -19.01 -9.59 -2.54
C GLY A 186 -18.50 -9.81 -3.97
N SER A 187 -18.80 -8.90 -4.91
CA SER A 187 -18.27 -8.96 -6.27
C SER A 187 -16.80 -8.53 -6.29
N LYS A 188 -15.97 -9.18 -7.11
CA LYS A 188 -14.60 -8.70 -7.36
C LYS A 188 -14.65 -7.35 -8.06
N ALA A 189 -13.79 -6.42 -7.65
CA ALA A 189 -13.65 -5.15 -8.37
C ALA A 189 -13.19 -5.43 -9.81
N ASN A 190 -13.94 -4.90 -10.79
CA ASN A 190 -13.62 -5.05 -12.20
C ASN A 190 -13.01 -3.75 -12.74
N SER A 191 -12.09 -3.88 -13.71
CA SER A 191 -11.65 -2.74 -14.50
C SER A 191 -12.84 -2.18 -15.30
N PRO A 192 -12.99 -0.85 -15.41
CA PRO A 192 -13.99 -0.24 -16.29
C PRO A 192 -13.74 -0.56 -17.77
N TYR A 193 -12.53 -1.01 -18.10
CA TYR A 193 -12.17 -1.56 -19.40
C TYR A 193 -12.25 -3.08 -19.26
N GLY A 194 -13.40 -3.68 -19.62
CA GLY A 194 -13.63 -5.13 -19.61
C GLY A 194 -12.55 -5.89 -20.39
N PRO A 195 -12.52 -7.24 -20.29
CA PRO A 195 -11.60 -8.02 -21.10
C PRO A 195 -11.88 -7.73 -22.57
N SER A 196 -10.84 -7.27 -23.25
CA SER A 196 -10.78 -7.18 -24.72
C SER A 196 -10.78 -8.56 -25.34
#